data_81b81a9e637be93d8ae3fb74e992c6f3
#
_entry.id   81b81a9e637be93d8ae3fb74e992c6f3
#
_cell.length_a   1.000
_cell.length_b   1.000
_cell.length_c   1.000
_cell.angle_alpha   90.00
_cell.angle_beta   90.00
_cell.angle_gamma   90.00
#
_symmetry.space_group_name_H-M   'P 1'
#
loop_
_entity.id
_entity.type
_entity.pdbx_description
1 polymer ?
#
loop_
_entity_poly.entity_id
_entity_poly.type
_entity_poly.pdbx_seq_one_letter_code
_entity_poly.pdbx_strand_id
1 'polypeptide(L)'
;LYDVIHGSRKIKTREISHFTLDFLWNKLTNSRSLTMGRSRRRRRSCSRDSSYDSYDRNKRRKVSNNSYYDDYKYRHSRSRSRTPRRREYTPDSYYRERSYTPEREYQRRQNRRHRYDDRFDYNSDYDRYRSQDESRYRSSRRRPRHRRQHRRSESTSTSVSRAESRASSIHDDDDGHLIYKAGDMLQARYEIIGTLGEGTFGKVVDCKDLQKNGERIALKIIKNVEKYREAAKLEINVVEKLMERDPDGDNLCVRMLDWFDYHGHMCLSFDMLGLSVFDFLKDNNYLPYTMEQVRHISYQVLIAVKFLHEMKLTHTDLKPENILFLNSDFHVKYNTKRKRDEKAVKNTDIRLIDFGSATFDHEHHSTIVSTRHYRAPEVILELGWTQPCDVWSIGCIMFELYTGYTLFQTHDNKEHLAMMERILGSIPYRMAKKSKKSKYFYHGRLDWDEHSSAGRYVKDNCKKIKRYLMKDDDDHRHLLDIIEKMLEYDPAERITCYEAIQHPFFDKIDNRLPGDPKFSEKRERSHSLSR
;
A
#
# COMPACT_ATOMS: atom_id res chain seq x y z
N LEU A 1 -0.52 56.42 31.82
CA LEU A 1 -1.27 57.66 31.62
C LEU A 1 -2.26 57.45 30.47
N TYR A 2 -3.55 57.33 30.89
CA TYR A 2 -4.76 57.97 30.35
C TYR A 2 -5.04 57.74 28.85
N ASP A 3 -6.06 57.24 28.46
CA ASP A 3 -7.51 57.20 28.65
C ASP A 3 -8.21 57.30 27.30
N VAL A 4 -9.16 56.42 27.12
CA VAL A 4 -10.56 56.62 26.70
C VAL A 4 -10.81 57.06 25.22
N ILE A 5 -11.59 56.30 24.49
CA ILE A 5 -12.97 56.59 24.11
C ILE A 5 -13.57 55.51 23.18
N HIS A 6 -14.71 55.00 23.66
CA HIS A 6 -15.87 54.40 22.99
C HIS A 6 -15.94 54.21 21.50
N GLY A 7 -16.32 53.01 21.08
CA GLY A 7 -16.89 52.73 19.77
C GLY A 7 -17.62 51.40 19.72
N SER A 8 -18.88 51.41 20.19
CA SER A 8 -19.84 50.30 20.05
C SER A 8 -19.99 49.88 18.59
N ARG A 9 -19.75 48.59 18.28
CA ARG A 9 -20.30 47.96 17.08
C ARG A 9 -21.01 46.66 17.45
N LYS A 10 -22.29 46.66 17.11
CA LYS A 10 -23.26 45.57 17.21
C LYS A 10 -22.72 44.27 16.55
N ILE A 11 -22.61 43.22 17.37
CA ILE A 11 -22.41 41.88 16.84
C ILE A 11 -23.80 41.32 16.50
N LYS A 12 -24.00 41.04 15.21
CA LYS A 12 -25.14 40.26 14.72
C LYS A 12 -24.98 38.82 15.14
N THR A 13 -25.91 38.37 15.99
CA THR A 13 -26.16 36.93 16.19
C THR A 13 -26.48 36.25 14.89
N ARG A 14 -25.65 35.29 14.48
CA ARG A 14 -25.95 34.30 13.45
C ARG A 14 -25.99 32.93 14.10
N GLU A 15 -27.11 32.33 13.98
CA GLU A 15 -27.57 30.96 14.08
C GLU A 15 -26.54 29.90 14.54
N ILE A 16 -26.75 29.44 15.76
CA ILE A 16 -26.18 28.18 16.28
C ILE A 16 -26.98 27.06 15.61
N SER A 17 -26.33 26.28 14.78
CA SER A 17 -26.90 25.18 14.05
C SER A 17 -27.36 24.04 14.95
N HIS A 18 -28.43 23.39 14.57
CA HIS A 18 -29.19 22.33 15.23
C HIS A 18 -28.42 21.05 15.64
N PHE A 19 -27.11 20.98 15.48
CA PHE A 19 -26.32 19.77 15.73
C PHE A 19 -25.89 19.54 17.18
N THR A 20 -26.03 20.53 18.06
CA THR A 20 -25.64 20.38 19.48
C THR A 20 -26.78 19.97 20.42
N LEU A 21 -28.02 19.94 19.92
CA LEU A 21 -29.19 19.55 20.73
C LEU A 21 -29.48 18.04 20.66
N ASP A 22 -29.10 17.33 19.61
CA ASP A 22 -29.33 15.88 19.51
C ASP A 22 -28.37 15.04 20.35
N PHE A 23 -27.20 15.54 20.67
CA PHE A 23 -26.22 14.84 21.51
C PHE A 23 -26.57 14.87 23.00
N LEU A 24 -27.31 15.89 23.43
CA LEU A 24 -27.79 16.02 24.82
C LEU A 24 -29.12 15.29 25.08
N TRP A 25 -29.94 15.09 24.03
CA TRP A 25 -31.22 14.39 24.16
C TRP A 25 -31.05 12.87 24.29
N ASN A 26 -30.05 12.28 23.63
CA ASN A 26 -29.78 10.84 23.74
C ASN A 26 -29.10 10.39 25.05
N LYS A 27 -28.54 11.30 25.83
CA LYS A 27 -28.00 11.00 27.16
C LYS A 27 -29.03 11.06 28.29
N LEU A 28 -30.18 11.70 28.06
CA LEU A 28 -31.24 11.86 29.07
C LEU A 28 -32.37 10.81 28.96
N THR A 29 -32.45 10.06 27.88
CA THR A 29 -33.50 9.05 27.68
C THR A 29 -33.09 7.63 28.03
N ASN A 30 -31.80 7.36 28.30
CA ASN A 30 -31.29 6.02 28.62
C ASN A 30 -31.11 5.73 30.12
N SER A 31 -31.65 6.57 31.03
CA SER A 31 -31.52 6.35 32.49
C SER A 31 -32.83 6.11 33.23
N ARG A 32 -33.89 5.66 32.56
CA ARG A 32 -35.12 5.25 33.24
C ARG A 32 -35.74 4.01 32.61
N SER A 33 -35.29 2.82 33.01
CA SER A 33 -36.13 1.64 33.18
C SER A 33 -35.37 0.49 33.83
N LEU A 34 -35.22 0.57 35.11
CA LEU A 34 -34.94 -0.56 35.99
C LEU A 34 -35.86 -0.38 37.20
N THR A 35 -37.02 -1.04 37.14
CA THR A 35 -37.67 -1.64 38.32
C THR A 35 -38.95 -2.38 37.91
N MET A 36 -39.12 -3.54 38.55
CA MET A 36 -40.31 -4.34 38.77
C MET A 36 -40.75 -5.40 37.77
N GLY A 37 -40.75 -6.63 38.33
CA GLY A 37 -41.57 -7.73 37.86
C GLY A 37 -41.11 -9.11 38.32
N ARG A 38 -41.31 -9.44 39.62
CA ARG A 38 -41.20 -10.80 40.19
C ARG A 38 -42.26 -11.74 39.60
N SER A 39 -41.90 -13.05 39.37
CA SER A 39 -42.66 -14.23 39.87
C SER A 39 -42.12 -15.50 39.23
N ARG A 40 -41.49 -16.34 39.97
CA ARG A 40 -41.85 -17.60 40.64
C ARG A 40 -41.97 -18.85 39.75
N ARG A 41 -41.05 -19.82 40.11
CA ARG A 41 -41.21 -21.28 40.26
C ARG A 41 -41.16 -22.13 38.98
N ARG A 42 -40.38 -23.19 38.90
CA ARG A 42 -40.18 -24.32 39.85
C ARG A 42 -38.88 -25.10 39.55
N ARG A 43 -38.29 -25.57 40.64
CA ARG A 43 -37.22 -26.56 40.78
C ARG A 43 -37.64 -27.93 40.24
N ARG A 44 -36.66 -28.70 39.75
CA ARG A 44 -36.36 -30.08 40.18
C ARG A 44 -34.96 -30.42 39.76
N SER A 45 -34.20 -30.67 40.69
CA SER A 45 -33.05 -31.42 41.09
C SER A 45 -33.20 -32.91 40.87
N CYS A 46 -32.07 -33.57 40.55
CA CYS A 46 -31.54 -34.85 41.03
C CYS A 46 -30.31 -35.13 40.16
N SER A 47 -29.07 -35.07 40.58
CA SER A 47 -28.25 -35.77 41.55
C SER A 47 -28.03 -37.27 41.25
N ARG A 48 -26.71 -37.60 41.24
CA ARG A 48 -26.06 -38.87 41.57
C ARG A 48 -26.04 -39.95 40.46
N ASP A 49 -25.04 -40.63 40.28
CA ASP A 49 -23.75 -41.01 40.87
C ASP A 49 -23.22 -42.20 40.04
N SER A 50 -21.93 -42.21 39.91
CA SER A 50 -20.98 -43.32 40.09
C SER A 50 -21.00 -44.55 39.18
N SER A 51 -19.84 -44.76 38.63
CA SER A 51 -18.93 -45.90 38.84
C SER A 51 -19.01 -47.11 37.93
N TYR A 52 -17.78 -47.49 37.50
CA TYR A 52 -17.26 -48.86 37.26
C TYR A 52 -17.96 -49.68 36.17
N ASP A 53 -17.32 -50.34 35.27
CA ASP A 53 -16.17 -51.22 35.27
C ASP A 53 -15.79 -51.64 33.82
N SER A 54 -14.52 -51.82 33.66
CA SER A 54 -13.73 -52.66 32.83
C SER A 54 -14.38 -54.00 32.32
N TYR A 55 -13.95 -54.45 31.16
CA TYR A 55 -13.53 -55.79 30.72
C TYR A 55 -13.41 -55.77 29.19
N ASP A 56 -12.25 -55.81 28.65
CA ASP A 56 -11.28 -56.86 28.30
C ASP A 56 -11.87 -58.05 27.50
N ARG A 57 -11.25 -58.33 26.37
CA ARG A 57 -10.83 -59.55 25.70
C ARG A 57 -10.85 -59.49 24.18
N ASN A 58 -9.63 -59.35 23.61
CA ASN A 58 -8.87 -60.44 22.98
C ASN A 58 -9.61 -61.42 22.07
N LYS A 59 -9.13 -61.46 20.81
CA LYS A 59 -8.69 -62.65 20.04
C LYS A 59 -8.27 -62.18 18.64
N ARG A 60 -6.96 -62.13 18.32
CA ARG A 60 -6.07 -63.21 17.83
C ARG A 60 -6.64 -64.09 16.72
N ARG A 61 -6.01 -63.97 15.53
CA ARG A 61 -5.21 -65.00 14.81
C ARG A 61 -4.93 -64.50 13.41
N LYS A 62 -3.64 -64.35 13.05
CA LYS A 62 -2.62 -65.30 12.51
C LYS A 62 -2.90 -65.62 11.03
N VAL A 63 -1.99 -65.16 10.18
CA VAL A 63 -0.79 -65.77 9.58
C VAL A 63 -1.10 -66.44 8.25
N SER A 64 -0.45 -66.03 7.16
CA SER A 64 0.62 -66.82 6.57
C SER A 64 1.23 -66.14 5.34
N ASN A 65 2.54 -66.24 5.31
CA ASN A 65 3.45 -66.11 4.20
C ASN A 65 3.02 -66.87 2.94
N ASN A 66 3.41 -66.42 1.77
CA ASN A 66 4.42 -67.12 0.98
C ASN A 66 4.86 -66.31 -0.24
N SER A 67 6.15 -66.28 -0.35
CA SER A 67 7.00 -66.06 -1.50
C SER A 67 6.75 -67.03 -2.67
N TYR A 68 7.08 -66.64 -3.89
CA TYR A 68 7.78 -67.39 -4.96
C TYR A 68 7.92 -66.41 -6.14
N TYR A 69 9.12 -66.01 -6.50
CA TYR A 69 10.11 -66.47 -7.46
C TYR A 69 9.59 -66.84 -8.84
N ASP A 70 10.42 -66.35 -9.78
CA ASP A 70 10.85 -66.81 -11.11
C ASP A 70 10.21 -66.09 -12.33
N ASP A 71 11.04 -65.36 -13.03
CA ASP A 71 11.99 -65.71 -14.10
C ASP A 71 11.36 -66.08 -15.44
N TYR A 72 11.79 -65.43 -16.51
CA TYR A 72 12.14 -65.87 -17.83
C TYR A 72 12.12 -64.66 -18.81
N LYS A 73 13.29 -64.14 -19.17
CA LYS A 73 14.23 -64.47 -20.27
C LYS A 73 13.73 -64.31 -21.71
N TYR A 74 14.56 -63.50 -22.44
CA TYR A 74 15.07 -63.57 -23.83
C TYR A 74 14.18 -63.17 -25.02
N ARG A 75 14.66 -62.23 -25.81
CA ARG A 75 15.45 -62.38 -27.07
C ARG A 75 15.72 -61.02 -27.74
N HIS A 76 17.00 -60.75 -27.93
CA HIS A 76 17.79 -60.56 -29.20
C HIS A 76 17.14 -59.70 -30.29
N SER A 77 17.82 -58.83 -31.00
CA SER A 77 19.22 -58.59 -31.35
C SER A 77 19.33 -57.43 -32.33
N ARG A 78 20.34 -56.65 -32.34
CA ARG A 78 21.38 -56.48 -33.34
C ARG A 78 22.10 -55.14 -33.22
N SER A 79 23.36 -55.33 -33.03
CA SER A 79 24.51 -54.47 -33.06
C SER A 79 24.67 -53.58 -34.32
N ARG A 80 25.19 -52.37 -34.13
CA ARG A 80 26.27 -51.87 -35.01
C ARG A 80 27.20 -50.96 -34.18
N SER A 81 28.42 -51.45 -34.11
CA SER A 81 29.63 -50.85 -33.57
C SER A 81 30.07 -49.59 -34.32
N ARG A 82 30.48 -48.56 -33.60
CA ARG A 82 31.55 -47.68 -34.05
C ARG A 82 32.38 -47.22 -32.86
N THR A 83 33.65 -47.56 -32.94
CA THR A 83 34.77 -47.34 -32.02
C THR A 83 34.99 -45.85 -31.70
N PRO A 84 35.45 -45.54 -30.47
CA PRO A 84 35.84 -44.21 -30.10
C PRO A 84 37.31 -43.94 -30.40
N ARG A 85 37.56 -42.83 -31.07
CA ARG A 85 38.91 -42.27 -31.19
C ARG A 85 39.30 -41.57 -29.87
N ARG A 86 40.35 -42.08 -29.27
CA ARG A 86 41.15 -41.52 -28.21
C ARG A 86 41.66 -40.14 -28.61
N ARG A 87 41.41 -39.10 -27.86
CA ARG A 87 42.18 -37.84 -27.86
C ARG A 87 42.73 -37.62 -26.45
N GLU A 88 44.03 -37.39 -26.45
CA GLU A 88 44.88 -37.18 -25.29
C GLU A 88 44.46 -35.92 -24.53
N TYR A 89 44.48 -36.01 -23.21
CA TYR A 89 44.32 -34.92 -22.27
C TYR A 89 45.67 -34.28 -21.99
N THR A 90 45.78 -32.96 -22.22
CA THR A 90 46.78 -32.10 -21.61
C THR A 90 46.12 -31.32 -20.47
N PRO A 91 46.74 -31.19 -19.29
CA PRO A 91 46.18 -30.51 -18.16
C PRO A 91 46.61 -29.04 -18.13
N ASP A 92 45.71 -28.15 -18.58
CA ASP A 92 45.78 -26.74 -18.24
C ASP A 92 44.35 -26.18 -18.24
N SER A 93 43.71 -26.22 -17.10
CA SER A 93 42.44 -25.55 -16.87
C SER A 93 42.53 -24.63 -15.67
N TYR A 94 42.70 -23.36 -16.00
CA TYR A 94 42.40 -22.27 -15.08
C TYR A 94 40.99 -22.40 -14.55
N TYR A 95 40.84 -22.56 -13.25
CA TYR A 95 39.60 -22.34 -12.52
C TYR A 95 39.17 -20.89 -12.70
N ARG A 96 38.22 -20.63 -13.61
CA ARG A 96 37.43 -19.42 -13.61
C ARG A 96 36.34 -19.59 -12.57
N GLU A 97 36.60 -19.14 -11.37
CA GLU A 97 35.53 -18.81 -10.41
C GLU A 97 34.59 -17.80 -11.07
N ARG A 98 33.38 -18.26 -11.38
CA ARG A 98 32.29 -17.34 -11.72
C ARG A 98 31.87 -16.67 -10.42
N SER A 99 32.47 -15.51 -10.14
CA SER A 99 32.00 -14.61 -9.10
C SER A 99 30.54 -14.25 -9.37
N TYR A 100 29.69 -14.69 -8.50
CA TYR A 100 28.27 -14.36 -8.45
C TYR A 100 28.18 -12.91 -7.99
N THR A 101 28.04 -11.96 -8.91
CA THR A 101 27.82 -10.56 -8.55
C THR A 101 26.32 -10.30 -8.48
N PRO A 102 25.81 -9.71 -7.40
CA PRO A 102 24.41 -9.30 -7.24
C PRO A 102 23.91 -8.42 -8.40
N GLU A 103 24.82 -7.74 -9.06
CA GLU A 103 24.61 -6.80 -10.15
C GLU A 103 24.05 -7.45 -11.45
N ARG A 104 24.46 -8.69 -11.78
CA ARG A 104 23.91 -9.41 -12.94
C ARG A 104 22.47 -9.89 -12.71
N GLU A 105 22.13 -10.23 -11.47
CA GLU A 105 20.77 -10.64 -11.11
C GLU A 105 19.85 -9.41 -11.06
N TYR A 106 20.39 -8.27 -10.63
CA TYR A 106 19.71 -6.98 -10.60
C TYR A 106 19.38 -6.47 -12.01
N GLN A 107 20.32 -6.47 -12.96
CA GLN A 107 20.07 -6.09 -14.36
C GLN A 107 19.12 -7.05 -15.08
N ARG A 108 19.13 -8.34 -14.75
CA ARG A 108 18.13 -9.31 -15.24
C ARG A 108 16.73 -9.02 -14.74
N ARG A 109 16.58 -8.53 -13.50
CA ARG A 109 15.30 -8.13 -12.91
C ARG A 109 14.78 -6.83 -13.49
N GLN A 110 15.64 -5.87 -13.77
CA GLN A 110 15.30 -4.60 -14.43
C GLN A 110 14.84 -4.79 -15.88
N ASN A 111 15.56 -5.57 -16.67
CA ASN A 111 15.19 -5.87 -18.07
C ASN A 111 13.86 -6.63 -18.17
N ARG A 112 13.37 -7.23 -17.07
CA ARG A 112 12.02 -7.80 -16.99
C ARG A 112 10.98 -6.75 -16.58
N ARG A 113 11.31 -5.79 -15.69
CA ARG A 113 10.44 -4.64 -15.37
C ARG A 113 10.05 -3.86 -16.63
N HIS A 114 11.01 -3.47 -17.45
CA HIS A 114 10.76 -2.73 -18.70
C HIS A 114 9.95 -3.49 -19.78
N ARG A 115 9.84 -4.81 -19.69
CA ARG A 115 8.99 -5.59 -20.60
C ARG A 115 7.54 -5.74 -20.17
N TYR A 116 7.23 -5.46 -18.91
CA TYR A 116 5.90 -5.64 -18.34
C TYR A 116 5.15 -4.32 -18.10
N ASP A 117 5.86 -3.20 -17.95
CA ASP A 117 5.25 -1.88 -17.69
C ASP A 117 4.52 -1.31 -18.94
N ASP A 118 4.83 -1.78 -20.17
CA ASP A 118 4.22 -1.28 -21.41
C ASP A 118 2.90 -1.98 -21.82
N ARG A 119 2.30 -2.83 -20.99
CA ARG A 119 1.17 -3.67 -21.46
C ARG A 119 -0.04 -3.86 -20.55
N PHE A 120 -0.13 -3.30 -19.37
CA PHE A 120 -1.31 -3.55 -18.54
C PHE A 120 -1.85 -2.31 -17.86
N ASP A 121 -3.02 -1.92 -18.35
CA ASP A 121 -3.99 -0.99 -17.82
C ASP A 121 -4.40 -1.42 -16.38
N TYR A 122 -4.11 -0.60 -15.38
CA TYR A 122 -4.38 -0.83 -13.95
C TYR A 122 -5.88 -0.88 -13.61
N ASN A 123 -6.77 -0.67 -14.58
CA ASN A 123 -8.21 -0.47 -14.38
C ASN A 123 -9.09 -1.72 -14.57
N SER A 124 -8.59 -2.88 -15.02
CA SER A 124 -9.49 -3.97 -15.42
C SER A 124 -10.06 -4.81 -14.27
N ASP A 125 -9.46 -4.77 -13.08
CA ASP A 125 -9.92 -5.62 -11.96
C ASP A 125 -10.96 -4.93 -11.05
N TYR A 126 -11.02 -3.60 -11.03
CA TYR A 126 -11.99 -2.85 -10.21
C TYR A 126 -13.37 -2.78 -10.86
N ASP A 127 -13.42 -2.72 -12.19
CA ASP A 127 -14.69 -2.64 -12.95
C ASP A 127 -15.34 -4.02 -13.20
N ARG A 128 -14.59 -5.11 -13.07
CA ARG A 128 -15.13 -6.47 -13.33
C ARG A 128 -16.07 -6.99 -12.23
N TYR A 129 -16.01 -6.45 -11.02
CA TYR A 129 -16.87 -6.88 -9.91
C TYR A 129 -18.20 -6.11 -9.78
N ARG A 130 -18.31 -4.93 -10.40
CA ARG A 130 -19.53 -4.11 -10.37
C ARG A 130 -20.53 -4.43 -11.49
N SER A 131 -20.10 -5.11 -12.55
CA SER A 131 -20.95 -5.38 -13.73
C SER A 131 -21.81 -6.65 -13.66
N GLN A 132 -21.74 -7.44 -12.59
CA GLN A 132 -22.53 -8.68 -12.48
C GLN A 132 -23.90 -8.54 -11.81
N ASP A 133 -24.19 -7.41 -11.16
CA ASP A 133 -25.49 -7.24 -10.45
C ASP A 133 -26.54 -6.41 -11.22
N GLU A 134 -26.22 -5.75 -12.33
CA GLU A 134 -27.18 -4.93 -13.08
C GLU A 134 -27.77 -5.55 -14.35
N SER A 135 -27.47 -6.81 -14.68
CA SER A 135 -27.91 -7.44 -15.95
C SER A 135 -29.25 -8.18 -15.90
N ARG A 136 -30.10 -7.92 -14.90
CA ARG A 136 -31.41 -8.62 -14.80
C ARG A 136 -32.68 -7.76 -14.98
N TYR A 137 -32.64 -6.63 -15.65
CA TYR A 137 -33.90 -6.01 -16.12
C TYR A 137 -33.62 -5.13 -17.35
N ARG A 138 -33.94 -5.66 -18.54
CA ARG A 138 -34.61 -5.01 -19.66
C ARG A 138 -34.44 -5.80 -20.96
N SER A 139 -35.43 -6.60 -21.25
CA SER A 139 -35.69 -7.07 -22.59
C SER A 139 -36.67 -6.13 -23.29
N SER A 140 -36.50 -6.04 -24.61
CA SER A 140 -37.44 -5.60 -25.64
C SER A 140 -37.68 -4.10 -25.83
N ARG A 141 -37.13 -3.60 -26.94
CA ARG A 141 -37.86 -3.06 -28.09
C ARG A 141 -36.94 -2.53 -29.18
N ARG A 142 -36.91 -3.24 -30.31
CA ARG A 142 -36.36 -2.79 -31.60
C ARG A 142 -37.34 -1.84 -32.29
N ARG A 143 -36.87 -0.80 -32.99
CA ARG A 143 -37.16 -0.38 -34.37
C ARG A 143 -36.69 1.07 -34.63
N PRO A 144 -36.66 1.61 -35.93
CA PRO A 144 -35.56 1.43 -36.88
C PRO A 144 -35.00 2.79 -37.40
N ARG A 145 -33.92 2.65 -38.19
CA ARG A 145 -33.24 3.74 -38.92
C ARG A 145 -34.17 4.50 -39.87
N HIS A 146 -34.04 5.86 -39.90
CA HIS A 146 -34.31 6.68 -41.07
C HIS A 146 -33.18 7.64 -41.36
N ARG A 147 -32.61 7.45 -42.55
CA ARG A 147 -31.66 8.27 -43.27
C ARG A 147 -32.44 9.41 -43.95
N ARG A 148 -32.04 10.69 -43.77
CA ARG A 148 -32.41 11.73 -44.71
C ARG A 148 -31.27 12.74 -44.93
N GLN A 149 -31.05 12.96 -46.22
CA GLN A 149 -30.06 13.83 -46.85
C GLN A 149 -30.51 15.30 -46.90
N HIS A 150 -29.48 16.16 -46.91
CA HIS A 150 -29.32 17.45 -47.59
C HIS A 150 -30.48 18.47 -47.64
N ARG A 151 -30.13 19.69 -47.20
CA ARG A 151 -30.20 20.89 -48.08
C ARG A 151 -29.36 22.04 -47.53
N ARG A 152 -28.46 22.53 -48.41
CA ARG A 152 -27.79 23.84 -48.34
C ARG A 152 -28.81 24.95 -48.48
N SER A 153 -28.62 26.02 -47.71
CA SER A 153 -29.03 27.38 -48.13
C SER A 153 -28.03 28.40 -47.56
N GLU A 154 -27.37 29.06 -48.47
CA GLU A 154 -26.57 30.26 -48.25
C GLU A 154 -27.49 31.45 -47.94
N SER A 155 -27.14 32.24 -46.93
CA SER A 155 -27.53 33.64 -46.91
C SER A 155 -26.48 34.46 -46.17
N THR A 156 -25.87 35.33 -46.94
CA THR A 156 -24.97 36.42 -46.58
C THR A 156 -25.72 37.49 -45.78
N SER A 157 -25.14 37.97 -44.64
CA SER A 157 -25.23 39.37 -44.26
C SER A 157 -24.24 39.75 -43.15
N THR A 158 -23.34 40.64 -43.51
CA THR A 158 -22.77 41.80 -42.82
C THR A 158 -22.22 41.66 -41.40
N SER A 159 -20.92 41.87 -41.35
CA SER A 159 -20.05 42.19 -40.25
C SER A 159 -20.53 43.32 -39.35
N VAL A 160 -20.58 43.03 -38.02
CA VAL A 160 -20.33 44.03 -36.98
C VAL A 160 -19.32 43.41 -36.03
N SER A 161 -18.12 43.94 -36.06
CA SER A 161 -17.02 43.60 -35.17
C SER A 161 -17.36 44.05 -33.76
N ARG A 162 -17.67 43.10 -32.90
CA ARG A 162 -17.62 43.26 -31.46
C ARG A 162 -16.54 42.31 -30.95
N ALA A 163 -15.43 42.90 -30.53
CA ALA A 163 -14.40 42.20 -29.81
C ALA A 163 -14.98 41.75 -28.46
N GLU A 164 -15.64 40.63 -28.44
CA GLU A 164 -15.90 39.87 -27.23
C GLU A 164 -14.64 39.08 -26.93
N SER A 165 -14.02 39.37 -25.78
CA SER A 165 -12.97 38.58 -25.19
C SER A 165 -13.45 37.12 -25.15
N ARG A 166 -12.89 36.26 -26.02
CA ARG A 166 -13.09 34.83 -25.98
C ARG A 166 -12.58 34.35 -24.63
N ALA A 167 -13.47 34.12 -23.68
CA ALA A 167 -13.21 33.25 -22.57
C ALA A 167 -12.72 31.93 -23.18
N SER A 168 -11.49 31.54 -22.89
CA SER A 168 -10.94 30.26 -23.33
C SER A 168 -11.87 29.17 -22.78
N SER A 169 -12.53 28.43 -23.69
CA SER A 169 -13.33 27.27 -23.28
C SER A 169 -12.40 26.28 -22.63
N ILE A 170 -12.68 25.95 -21.38
CA ILE A 170 -11.97 24.91 -20.64
C ILE A 170 -12.37 23.59 -21.26
N HIS A 171 -11.39 22.75 -21.59
CA HIS A 171 -11.60 21.46 -22.24
C HIS A 171 -10.96 20.37 -21.41
N ASP A 172 -11.68 19.24 -21.33
CA ASP A 172 -11.17 17.99 -20.79
C ASP A 172 -10.68 17.10 -21.94
N ASP A 173 -9.75 16.21 -21.66
CA ASP A 173 -9.41 15.12 -22.56
C ASP A 173 -10.45 13.98 -22.50
N ASP A 174 -10.28 12.96 -23.35
CA ASP A 174 -11.21 11.81 -23.42
C ASP A 174 -11.29 11.02 -22.11
N ASP A 175 -10.26 11.11 -21.25
CA ASP A 175 -10.18 10.46 -19.94
C ASP A 175 -10.71 11.34 -18.79
N GLY A 176 -11.13 12.58 -19.09
CA GLY A 176 -11.66 13.55 -18.15
C GLY A 176 -10.59 14.35 -17.39
N HIS A 177 -9.36 14.40 -17.87
CA HIS A 177 -8.34 15.28 -17.32
C HIS A 177 -8.50 16.71 -17.87
N LEU A 178 -8.26 17.68 -17.00
CA LEU A 178 -8.11 19.07 -17.42
C LEU A 178 -6.96 19.21 -18.43
N ILE A 179 -7.24 19.85 -19.57
CA ILE A 179 -6.22 20.25 -20.54
C ILE A 179 -5.70 21.62 -20.13
N TYR A 180 -4.40 21.72 -19.86
CA TYR A 180 -3.74 22.96 -19.43
C TYR A 180 -2.37 23.11 -20.08
N LYS A 181 -1.82 24.32 -20.01
CA LYS A 181 -0.47 24.66 -20.44
C LYS A 181 0.27 25.39 -19.31
N ALA A 182 1.59 25.36 -19.35
CA ALA A 182 2.41 26.21 -18.48
C ALA A 182 2.04 27.70 -18.69
N GLY A 183 1.83 28.41 -17.60
CA GLY A 183 1.36 29.80 -17.58
C GLY A 183 -0.16 29.94 -17.45
N ASP A 184 -0.94 28.88 -17.57
CA ASP A 184 -2.38 28.92 -17.32
C ASP A 184 -2.69 29.24 -15.85
N MET A 185 -3.75 30.01 -15.63
CA MET A 185 -4.18 30.46 -14.31
C MET A 185 -5.43 29.71 -13.85
N LEU A 186 -5.36 29.07 -12.70
CA LEU A 186 -6.52 28.50 -12.03
C LEU A 186 -7.00 29.44 -10.93
N GLN A 187 -8.31 29.77 -10.91
CA GLN A 187 -8.95 30.72 -9.97
C GLN A 187 -8.25 32.08 -9.84
N ALA A 188 -7.57 32.56 -10.91
CA ALA A 188 -6.76 33.77 -10.88
C ALA A 188 -5.74 33.83 -9.71
N ARG A 189 -5.37 32.69 -9.16
CA ARG A 189 -4.45 32.51 -8.01
C ARG A 189 -3.27 31.59 -8.31
N TYR A 190 -3.54 30.46 -8.94
CA TYR A 190 -2.52 29.43 -9.14
C TYR A 190 -2.02 29.44 -10.57
N GLU A 191 -0.77 29.87 -10.79
CA GLU A 191 -0.09 29.81 -12.09
C GLU A 191 0.57 28.45 -12.27
N ILE A 192 0.16 27.68 -13.28
CA ILE A 192 0.74 26.36 -13.58
C ILE A 192 2.15 26.54 -14.16
N ILE A 193 3.14 25.88 -13.57
CA ILE A 193 4.52 25.83 -14.07
C ILE A 193 4.72 24.58 -14.94
N GLY A 194 4.24 23.42 -14.48
CA GLY A 194 4.42 22.16 -15.19
C GLY A 194 3.74 20.98 -14.48
N THR A 195 3.83 19.80 -15.08
CA THR A 195 3.28 18.56 -14.52
C THR A 195 4.35 17.87 -13.66
N LEU A 196 4.00 17.54 -12.43
CA LEU A 196 4.83 16.73 -11.52
C LEU A 196 4.57 15.24 -11.69
N GLY A 197 3.31 14.85 -11.94
CA GLY A 197 2.92 13.47 -12.12
C GLY A 197 1.50 13.32 -12.64
N GLU A 198 1.23 12.15 -13.22
CA GLU A 198 -0.09 11.75 -13.69
C GLU A 198 -0.45 10.38 -13.13
N GLY A 199 -1.68 10.21 -12.67
CA GLY A 199 -2.18 8.98 -12.08
C GLY A 199 -3.62 8.68 -12.44
N THR A 200 -4.13 7.60 -11.92
CA THR A 200 -5.51 7.12 -12.17
C THR A 200 -6.55 8.18 -11.81
N PHE A 201 -6.35 8.93 -10.74
CA PHE A 201 -7.33 9.89 -10.20
C PHE A 201 -7.24 11.29 -10.81
N GLY A 202 -6.10 11.65 -11.41
CA GLY A 202 -5.85 12.99 -11.92
C GLY A 202 -4.39 13.29 -12.18
N LYS A 203 -4.05 14.57 -12.26
CA LYS A 203 -2.70 15.09 -12.46
C LYS A 203 -2.27 15.89 -11.24
N VAL A 204 -0.98 15.85 -10.92
CA VAL A 204 -0.36 16.75 -9.93
C VAL A 204 0.52 17.74 -10.69
N VAL A 205 0.29 19.00 -10.47
CA VAL A 205 1.02 20.09 -11.15
C VAL A 205 1.77 20.96 -10.14
N ASP A 206 2.88 21.47 -10.60
CA ASP A 206 3.68 22.50 -9.94
C ASP A 206 3.04 23.85 -10.23
N CYS A 207 2.66 24.57 -9.21
CA CYS A 207 2.03 25.89 -9.33
C CYS A 207 2.73 26.93 -8.47
N LYS A 208 2.62 28.21 -8.88
CA LYS A 208 2.88 29.37 -8.00
C LYS A 208 1.58 29.87 -7.40
N ASP A 209 1.52 30.00 -6.09
CA ASP A 209 0.41 30.67 -5.40
C ASP A 209 0.67 32.18 -5.35
N LEU A 210 -0.03 32.93 -6.21
CA LEU A 210 0.15 34.40 -6.30
C LEU A 210 -0.34 35.13 -5.04
N GLN A 211 -1.22 34.53 -4.24
CA GLN A 211 -1.66 35.11 -2.97
C GLN A 211 -0.62 34.88 -1.86
N LYS A 212 0.32 33.95 -2.05
CA LYS A 212 1.44 33.67 -1.15
C LYS A 212 2.79 34.10 -1.75
N ASN A 213 2.86 35.29 -2.36
CA ASN A 213 4.08 35.84 -2.94
C ASN A 213 4.76 34.95 -4.00
N GLY A 214 4.00 34.11 -4.70
CA GLY A 214 4.53 33.21 -5.72
C GLY A 214 5.22 31.97 -5.14
N GLU A 215 4.91 31.59 -3.90
CA GLU A 215 5.37 30.33 -3.31
C GLU A 215 4.96 29.14 -4.16
N ARG A 216 5.86 28.17 -4.32
CA ARG A 216 5.58 26.97 -5.11
C ARG A 216 4.80 25.97 -4.29
N ILE A 217 3.73 25.46 -4.88
CA ILE A 217 2.87 24.44 -4.27
C ILE A 217 2.62 23.30 -5.25
N ALA A 218 2.27 22.13 -4.72
CA ALA A 218 1.77 21.00 -5.50
C ALA A 218 0.24 21.05 -5.54
N LEU A 219 -0.35 21.11 -6.75
CA LEU A 219 -1.79 21.11 -6.93
C LEU A 219 -2.25 19.81 -7.59
N LYS A 220 -3.01 18.98 -6.84
CA LYS A 220 -3.63 17.74 -7.34
C LYS A 220 -4.96 18.12 -8.01
N ILE A 221 -5.04 17.93 -9.33
CA ILE A 221 -6.23 18.21 -10.16
C ILE A 221 -6.91 16.88 -10.48
N ILE A 222 -8.06 16.65 -9.89
CA ILE A 222 -8.82 15.42 -10.04
C ILE A 222 -9.56 15.41 -11.38
N LYS A 223 -9.67 14.24 -12.02
CA LYS A 223 -10.47 14.03 -13.24
C LYS A 223 -11.91 14.47 -13.03
N ASN A 224 -12.50 15.13 -14.03
CA ASN A 224 -13.91 15.52 -14.04
C ASN A 224 -14.84 14.31 -14.30
N VAL A 225 -14.75 13.32 -13.42
CA VAL A 225 -15.57 12.10 -13.44
C VAL A 225 -16.15 11.91 -12.03
N GLU A 226 -17.46 11.73 -11.91
CA GLU A 226 -18.17 11.76 -10.63
C GLU A 226 -17.54 10.82 -9.57
N LYS A 227 -17.21 9.59 -9.95
CA LYS A 227 -16.57 8.64 -9.01
C LYS A 227 -15.25 9.15 -8.40
N TYR A 228 -14.46 9.92 -9.16
CA TYR A 228 -13.19 10.48 -8.67
C TYR A 228 -13.40 11.76 -7.87
N ARG A 229 -14.42 12.53 -8.22
CA ARG A 229 -14.82 13.72 -7.44
C ARG A 229 -15.32 13.33 -6.06
N GLU A 230 -16.13 12.26 -5.96
CA GLU A 230 -16.58 11.73 -4.67
C GLU A 230 -15.40 11.19 -3.85
N ALA A 231 -14.48 10.46 -4.47
CA ALA A 231 -13.27 9.99 -3.81
C ALA A 231 -12.40 11.16 -3.30
N ALA A 232 -12.27 12.24 -4.07
CA ALA A 232 -11.55 13.43 -3.64
C ALA A 232 -12.21 14.11 -2.42
N LYS A 233 -13.54 14.14 -2.33
CA LYS A 233 -14.23 14.66 -1.14
C LYS A 233 -13.95 13.82 0.10
N LEU A 234 -13.85 12.49 -0.06
CA LEU A 234 -13.47 11.61 1.06
C LEU A 234 -12.01 11.87 1.47
N GLU A 235 -11.09 12.03 0.51
CA GLU A 235 -9.70 12.37 0.78
C GLU A 235 -9.59 13.71 1.55
N ILE A 236 -10.32 14.75 1.12
CA ILE A 236 -10.39 16.04 1.80
C ILE A 236 -10.84 15.84 3.26
N ASN A 237 -11.94 15.15 3.51
CA ASN A 237 -12.46 14.91 4.85
C ASN A 237 -11.44 14.18 5.75
N VAL A 238 -10.69 13.23 5.19
CA VAL A 238 -9.63 12.52 5.93
C VAL A 238 -8.52 13.51 6.29
N VAL A 239 -8.00 14.26 5.32
CA VAL A 239 -6.88 15.19 5.57
C VAL A 239 -7.28 16.31 6.53
N GLU A 240 -8.49 16.86 6.44
CA GLU A 240 -9.01 17.85 7.40
C GLU A 240 -9.03 17.29 8.82
N LYS A 241 -9.50 16.05 9.04
CA LYS A 241 -9.48 15.40 10.36
C LYS A 241 -8.06 15.15 10.87
N LEU A 242 -7.12 14.79 9.98
CA LEU A 242 -5.71 14.66 10.36
C LEU A 242 -5.14 16.00 10.83
N MET A 243 -5.42 17.08 10.11
CA MET A 243 -4.96 18.44 10.45
C MET A 243 -5.61 18.97 11.74
N GLU A 244 -6.88 18.65 11.99
CA GLU A 244 -7.56 19.00 13.26
C GLU A 244 -6.89 18.29 14.46
N ARG A 245 -6.44 17.04 14.28
CA ARG A 245 -5.82 16.24 15.32
C ARG A 245 -4.34 16.52 15.51
N ASP A 246 -3.66 16.96 14.44
CA ASP A 246 -2.23 17.28 14.40
C ASP A 246 -2.02 18.69 13.79
N PRO A 247 -2.37 19.77 14.52
CA PRO A 247 -2.28 21.13 14.01
C PRO A 247 -0.84 21.55 13.67
N ASP A 248 0.14 21.03 14.40
CA ASP A 248 1.55 21.37 14.26
C ASP A 248 2.26 20.53 13.17
N GLY A 249 1.64 19.42 12.74
CA GLY A 249 2.20 18.52 11.71
C GLY A 249 3.34 17.64 12.21
N ASP A 250 3.36 17.36 13.51
CA ASP A 250 4.39 16.56 14.17
C ASP A 250 4.36 15.08 13.76
N ASN A 251 3.20 14.59 13.28
CA ASN A 251 3.01 13.20 12.89
C ASN A 251 3.27 12.93 11.40
N LEU A 252 3.95 13.82 10.71
CA LEU A 252 4.58 13.59 9.40
C LEU A 252 3.61 13.23 8.25
N CYS A 253 2.33 13.47 8.41
CA CYS A 253 1.36 13.40 7.32
C CYS A 253 1.39 14.70 6.50
N VAL A 254 1.09 14.60 5.19
CA VAL A 254 0.97 15.79 4.34
C VAL A 254 -0.18 16.67 4.81
N ARG A 255 0.01 18.00 4.71
CA ARG A 255 -0.99 19.00 5.07
C ARG A 255 -1.57 19.62 3.80
N MET A 256 -2.88 19.67 3.73
CA MET A 256 -3.58 20.36 2.66
C MET A 256 -3.62 21.86 2.99
N LEU A 257 -3.25 22.69 2.01
CA LEU A 257 -3.23 24.16 2.14
C LEU A 257 -4.59 24.77 1.82
N ASP A 258 -5.28 24.22 0.81
CA ASP A 258 -6.57 24.70 0.31
C ASP A 258 -7.18 23.64 -0.63
N TRP A 259 -8.48 23.72 -0.87
CA TRP A 259 -9.14 22.94 -1.92
C TRP A 259 -10.29 23.74 -2.56
N PHE A 260 -10.60 23.47 -3.83
CA PHE A 260 -11.64 24.16 -4.58
C PHE A 260 -12.15 23.30 -5.75
N ASP A 261 -13.33 23.63 -6.26
CA ASP A 261 -13.85 23.08 -7.52
C ASP A 261 -13.50 24.05 -8.66
N TYR A 262 -12.84 23.54 -9.69
CA TYR A 262 -12.52 24.27 -10.91
C TYR A 262 -13.19 23.61 -12.10
N HIS A 263 -14.37 24.10 -12.49
CA HIS A 263 -15.16 23.60 -13.61
C HIS A 263 -15.44 22.08 -13.57
N GLY A 264 -15.65 21.54 -12.38
CA GLY A 264 -15.90 20.12 -12.15
C GLY A 264 -14.67 19.33 -11.76
N HIS A 265 -13.48 19.90 -11.79
CA HIS A 265 -12.26 19.32 -11.24
C HIS A 265 -12.09 19.72 -9.78
N MET A 266 -12.10 18.73 -8.89
CA MET A 266 -11.67 18.96 -7.52
C MET A 266 -10.16 19.19 -7.51
N CYS A 267 -9.73 20.32 -6.97
CA CYS A 267 -8.32 20.71 -6.88
C CYS A 267 -7.91 20.78 -5.41
N LEU A 268 -6.84 20.08 -5.04
CA LEU A 268 -6.29 20.04 -3.68
C LEU A 268 -4.86 20.57 -3.72
N SER A 269 -4.56 21.58 -2.92
CA SER A 269 -3.21 22.17 -2.85
C SER A 269 -2.47 21.70 -1.61
N PHE A 270 -1.18 21.42 -1.79
CA PHE A 270 -0.27 20.90 -0.77
C PHE A 270 1.07 21.63 -0.83
N ASP A 271 1.84 21.55 0.24
CA ASP A 271 3.23 21.98 0.23
C ASP A 271 4.01 21.25 -0.87
N MET A 272 4.96 21.97 -1.51
CA MET A 272 5.86 21.36 -2.48
C MET A 272 6.85 20.45 -1.73
N LEU A 273 6.84 19.16 -2.08
CA LEU A 273 7.76 18.16 -1.56
C LEU A 273 8.78 17.75 -2.62
N GLY A 274 9.81 17.03 -2.20
CA GLY A 274 10.80 16.42 -3.09
C GLY A 274 10.31 15.14 -3.75
N LEU A 275 11.25 14.37 -4.31
CA LEU A 275 10.97 13.07 -4.93
C LEU A 275 10.41 12.08 -3.90
N SER A 276 9.63 11.12 -4.37
CA SER A 276 9.29 9.96 -3.56
C SER A 276 10.53 9.10 -3.28
N VAL A 277 10.47 8.31 -2.20
CA VAL A 277 11.53 7.33 -1.90
C VAL A 277 11.71 6.34 -3.06
N PHE A 278 10.63 6.03 -3.79
CA PHE A 278 10.69 5.19 -4.98
C PHE A 278 11.39 5.88 -6.15
N ASP A 279 11.00 7.13 -6.47
CA ASP A 279 11.60 7.84 -7.60
C ASP A 279 13.07 8.12 -7.37
N PHE A 280 13.46 8.48 -6.14
CA PHE A 280 14.87 8.62 -5.79
C PHE A 280 15.63 7.29 -5.94
N LEU A 281 15.05 6.18 -5.49
CA LEU A 281 15.64 4.84 -5.66
C LEU A 281 15.81 4.49 -7.15
N LYS A 282 14.80 4.77 -7.96
CA LYS A 282 14.80 4.58 -9.41
C LYS A 282 15.87 5.43 -10.10
N ASP A 283 15.94 6.72 -9.77
CA ASP A 283 16.93 7.67 -10.30
C ASP A 283 18.37 7.33 -9.90
N ASN A 284 18.52 6.61 -8.80
CA ASN A 284 19.80 6.08 -8.33
C ASN A 284 20.05 4.64 -8.81
N ASN A 285 19.40 4.23 -9.92
CA ASN A 285 19.50 2.89 -10.51
C ASN A 285 19.18 1.76 -9.50
N TYR A 286 18.18 1.96 -8.66
CA TYR A 286 17.72 1.04 -7.62
C TYR A 286 18.84 0.60 -6.66
N LEU A 287 19.80 1.46 -6.41
CA LEU A 287 20.79 1.23 -5.36
C LEU A 287 20.10 1.26 -4.00
N PRO A 288 20.35 0.27 -3.13
CA PRO A 288 19.82 0.27 -1.77
C PRO A 288 20.18 1.55 -1.03
N TYR A 289 19.28 1.99 -0.16
CA TYR A 289 19.58 3.04 0.81
C TYR A 289 20.62 2.54 1.82
N THR A 290 21.35 3.46 2.46
CA THR A 290 22.24 3.10 3.57
C THR A 290 21.44 2.62 4.77
N MET A 291 22.06 1.89 5.68
CA MET A 291 21.38 1.38 6.88
C MET A 291 20.76 2.50 7.73
N GLU A 292 21.47 3.62 7.85
CA GLU A 292 21.01 4.81 8.56
C GLU A 292 19.78 5.43 7.86
N GLN A 293 19.79 5.51 6.53
CA GLN A 293 18.67 6.02 5.75
C GLN A 293 17.46 5.10 5.85
N VAL A 294 17.64 3.78 5.73
CA VAL A 294 16.58 2.79 5.93
C VAL A 294 15.97 2.95 7.33
N ARG A 295 16.80 3.06 8.36
CA ARG A 295 16.36 3.23 9.75
C ARG A 295 15.54 4.51 9.93
N HIS A 296 16.06 5.65 9.46
CA HIS A 296 15.41 6.94 9.67
C HIS A 296 14.10 7.08 8.88
N ILE A 297 14.08 6.66 7.61
CA ILE A 297 12.85 6.67 6.79
C ILE A 297 11.78 5.77 7.42
N SER A 298 12.16 4.53 7.77
CA SER A 298 11.22 3.56 8.35
C SER A 298 10.66 4.01 9.70
N TYR A 299 11.50 4.63 10.53
CA TYR A 299 11.08 5.20 11.81
C TYR A 299 10.01 6.27 11.62
N GLN A 300 10.20 7.19 10.69
CA GLN A 300 9.26 8.26 10.40
C GLN A 300 7.94 7.72 9.83
N VAL A 301 8.00 6.73 8.94
CA VAL A 301 6.79 6.04 8.42
C VAL A 301 6.01 5.40 9.56
N LEU A 302 6.68 4.75 10.50
CA LEU A 302 6.04 4.14 11.66
C LEU A 302 5.38 5.18 12.58
N ILE A 303 5.99 6.35 12.80
CA ILE A 303 5.38 7.45 13.55
C ILE A 303 4.09 7.91 12.85
N ALA A 304 4.16 8.17 11.54
CA ALA A 304 3.00 8.60 10.78
C ALA A 304 1.86 7.57 10.82
N VAL A 305 2.15 6.31 10.55
CA VAL A 305 1.12 5.26 10.52
C VAL A 305 0.60 4.93 11.92
N LYS A 306 1.44 5.00 12.97
CA LYS A 306 0.98 4.91 14.36
C LYS A 306 -0.10 5.95 14.67
N PHE A 307 0.14 7.20 14.28
CA PHE A 307 -0.85 8.29 14.45
C PHE A 307 -2.17 7.97 13.73
N LEU A 308 -2.12 7.49 12.48
CA LEU A 308 -3.33 7.07 11.76
C LEU A 308 -4.08 5.97 12.51
N HIS A 309 -3.37 4.94 12.98
CA HIS A 309 -3.95 3.81 13.70
C HIS A 309 -4.59 4.23 15.04
N GLU A 310 -4.00 5.20 15.75
CA GLU A 310 -4.59 5.80 16.95
C GLU A 310 -5.92 6.53 16.66
N MET A 311 -6.03 7.15 15.48
CA MET A 311 -7.27 7.75 14.98
C MET A 311 -8.27 6.72 14.43
N LYS A 312 -7.96 5.42 14.50
CA LYS A 312 -8.77 4.34 13.91
C LYS A 312 -8.91 4.46 12.40
N LEU A 313 -7.87 4.91 11.76
CA LEU A 313 -7.73 5.07 10.32
C LEU A 313 -6.66 4.11 9.79
N THR A 314 -6.96 3.38 8.74
CA THR A 314 -6.02 2.52 7.99
C THR A 314 -5.70 3.20 6.67
N HIS A 315 -4.42 3.35 6.34
CA HIS A 315 -3.99 4.01 5.10
C HIS A 315 -4.37 3.20 3.86
N THR A 316 -4.21 1.90 3.93
CA THR A 316 -4.53 0.88 2.93
C THR A 316 -3.67 0.84 1.67
N ASP A 317 -2.98 1.91 1.27
CA ASP A 317 -2.12 1.92 0.07
C ASP A 317 -0.69 2.43 0.36
N LEU A 318 -0.08 1.91 1.43
CA LEU A 318 1.32 2.21 1.75
C LEU A 318 2.24 1.58 0.70
N LYS A 319 3.11 2.42 0.13
CA LYS A 319 4.12 2.05 -0.87
C LYS A 319 5.21 3.13 -0.91
N PRO A 320 6.41 2.84 -1.44
CA PRO A 320 7.49 3.84 -1.49
C PRO A 320 7.15 5.09 -2.31
N GLU A 321 6.20 4.99 -3.26
CA GLU A 321 5.70 6.10 -4.06
C GLU A 321 4.90 7.11 -3.21
N ASN A 322 4.29 6.68 -2.11
CA ASN A 322 3.48 7.52 -1.22
C ASN A 322 4.28 8.06 -0.01
N ILE A 323 5.58 7.94 -0.01
CA ILE A 323 6.50 8.48 0.98
C ILE A 323 7.42 9.48 0.26
N LEU A 324 7.26 10.78 0.49
CA LEU A 324 8.02 11.83 -0.19
C LEU A 324 9.03 12.46 0.76
N PHE A 325 10.22 12.73 0.25
CA PHE A 325 11.18 13.57 0.98
C PHE A 325 10.67 15.01 1.07
N LEU A 326 10.96 15.68 2.20
CA LEU A 326 10.78 17.13 2.30
C LEU A 326 11.68 17.84 1.28
N ASN A 327 12.91 17.38 1.15
CA ASN A 327 13.87 17.84 0.17
C ASN A 327 14.70 16.65 -0.33
N SER A 328 14.68 16.41 -1.62
CA SER A 328 15.42 15.30 -2.26
C SER A 328 16.82 15.69 -2.78
N ASP A 329 17.40 16.78 -2.28
CA ASP A 329 18.80 17.13 -2.53
C ASP A 329 19.75 15.98 -2.20
N PHE A 330 20.78 15.79 -3.02
CA PHE A 330 21.70 14.67 -2.87
C PHE A 330 23.16 15.08 -3.05
N HIS A 331 24.05 14.26 -2.51
CA HIS A 331 25.45 14.26 -2.84
C HIS A 331 25.74 13.18 -3.87
N VAL A 332 26.66 13.44 -4.78
CA VAL A 332 27.16 12.45 -5.73
C VAL A 332 28.51 11.96 -5.23
N LYS A 333 28.68 10.64 -5.12
CA LYS A 333 29.92 9.98 -4.75
C LYS A 333 30.29 8.96 -5.82
N TYR A 334 31.47 9.08 -6.38
CA TYR A 334 31.96 8.08 -7.33
C TYR A 334 32.34 6.78 -6.62
N ASN A 335 31.68 5.69 -7.00
CA ASN A 335 32.01 4.36 -6.48
C ASN A 335 33.04 3.70 -7.39
N THR A 336 34.30 3.65 -6.92
CA THR A 336 35.44 3.08 -7.69
C THR A 336 35.28 1.59 -7.97
N LYS A 337 34.62 0.84 -7.07
CA LYS A 337 34.37 -0.60 -7.25
C LYS A 337 33.34 -0.87 -8.34
N ARG A 338 32.29 -0.06 -8.40
CA ARG A 338 31.19 -0.18 -9.37
C ARG A 338 31.41 0.68 -10.61
N LYS A 339 32.43 1.54 -10.61
CA LYS A 339 32.79 2.47 -11.69
C LYS A 339 31.61 3.34 -12.15
N ARG A 340 30.85 3.87 -11.19
CA ARG A 340 29.72 4.76 -11.44
C ARG A 340 29.53 5.76 -10.32
N ASP A 341 28.78 6.83 -10.63
CA ASP A 341 28.28 7.75 -9.63
C ASP A 341 27.11 7.12 -8.86
N GLU A 342 27.10 7.34 -7.56
CA GLU A 342 26.02 6.95 -6.65
C GLU A 342 25.51 8.19 -5.94
N LYS A 343 24.19 8.34 -5.90
CA LYS A 343 23.51 9.45 -5.21
C LYS A 343 23.23 9.05 -3.77
N ALA A 344 23.44 9.95 -2.83
CA ALA A 344 23.02 9.81 -1.44
C ALA A 344 22.21 11.06 -1.07
N VAL A 345 20.95 10.88 -0.68
CA VAL A 345 20.10 11.98 -0.24
C VAL A 345 20.70 12.64 0.99
N LYS A 346 20.67 13.99 1.03
CA LYS A 346 21.28 14.78 2.13
C LYS A 346 20.45 14.71 3.39
N ASN A 347 19.13 14.79 3.25
CA ASN A 347 18.18 14.75 4.35
C ASN A 347 17.12 13.68 4.07
N THR A 348 16.82 12.84 5.05
CA THR A 348 15.84 11.76 4.97
C THR A 348 14.52 12.09 5.68
N ASP A 349 14.25 13.35 5.95
CA ASP A 349 12.93 13.78 6.45
C ASP A 349 11.87 13.59 5.38
N ILE A 350 10.74 12.98 5.77
CA ILE A 350 9.68 12.58 4.85
C ILE A 350 8.30 13.12 5.26
N ARG A 351 7.37 13.02 4.33
CA ARG A 351 5.92 13.11 4.56
C ARG A 351 5.22 11.93 3.92
N LEU A 352 4.24 11.40 4.64
CA LEU A 352 3.30 10.39 4.12
C LEU A 352 2.19 11.12 3.38
N ILE A 353 1.87 10.65 2.16
CA ILE A 353 0.90 11.28 1.26
C ILE A 353 -0.17 10.28 0.78
N ASP A 354 -1.18 10.80 0.08
CA ASP A 354 -2.24 10.07 -0.65
C ASP A 354 -3.17 9.27 0.25
N PHE A 355 -4.09 10.00 0.89
CA PHE A 355 -5.13 9.44 1.77
C PHE A 355 -6.43 9.08 1.03
N GLY A 356 -6.41 9.06 -0.31
CA GLY A 356 -7.59 8.79 -1.15
C GLY A 356 -8.19 7.38 -0.99
N SER A 357 -7.43 6.44 -0.41
CA SER A 357 -7.88 5.08 -0.10
C SER A 357 -8.00 4.82 1.41
N ALA A 358 -7.64 5.80 2.25
CA ALA A 358 -7.65 5.63 3.69
C ALA A 358 -9.09 5.42 4.20
N THR A 359 -9.25 4.50 5.15
CA THR A 359 -10.57 4.04 5.60
C THR A 359 -10.61 3.99 7.13
N PHE A 360 -11.61 4.63 7.73
CA PHE A 360 -11.87 4.53 9.17
C PHE A 360 -12.50 3.18 9.52
N ASP A 361 -12.29 2.71 10.76
CA ASP A 361 -12.83 1.42 11.24
C ASP A 361 -14.35 1.30 11.11
N HIS A 362 -15.08 2.42 11.17
CA HIS A 362 -16.56 2.45 11.09
C HIS A 362 -17.09 2.60 9.66
N GLU A 363 -16.23 2.80 8.66
CA GLU A 363 -16.61 2.96 7.27
C GLU A 363 -16.70 1.61 6.54
N HIS A 364 -17.24 1.63 5.33
CA HIS A 364 -17.32 0.44 4.50
C HIS A 364 -15.92 0.01 4.04
N HIS A 365 -15.54 -1.21 4.37
CA HIS A 365 -14.26 -1.80 3.97
C HIS A 365 -14.37 -2.47 2.60
N SER A 366 -13.63 -1.96 1.63
CA SER A 366 -13.46 -2.62 0.34
C SER A 366 -12.85 -4.01 0.52
N THR A 367 -13.28 -5.00 -0.28
CA THR A 367 -12.78 -6.37 -0.16
C THR A 367 -11.29 -6.49 -0.43
N ILE A 368 -10.80 -5.75 -1.42
CA ILE A 368 -9.39 -5.74 -1.84
C ILE A 368 -8.85 -4.34 -1.69
N VAL A 369 -7.73 -4.21 -0.99
CA VAL A 369 -6.97 -2.96 -0.81
C VAL A 369 -5.49 -3.21 -1.08
N SER A 370 -4.70 -2.17 -1.02
CA SER A 370 -3.25 -2.11 -1.20
C SER A 370 -2.78 -2.40 -2.63
N THR A 371 -1.75 -1.71 -3.03
CA THR A 371 -0.99 -2.04 -4.24
C THR A 371 -0.43 -3.46 -4.11
N ARG A 372 -0.57 -4.26 -5.17
CA ARG A 372 -0.35 -5.71 -5.15
C ARG A 372 0.92 -6.16 -4.42
N HIS A 373 2.04 -5.53 -4.68
CA HIS A 373 3.33 -5.93 -4.12
C HIS A 373 3.44 -5.77 -2.60
N TYR A 374 2.61 -4.90 -2.02
CA TYR A 374 2.58 -4.57 -0.58
C TYR A 374 1.34 -5.13 0.13
N ARG A 375 0.52 -5.95 -0.58
CA ARG A 375 -0.76 -6.46 -0.09
C ARG A 375 -0.57 -7.59 0.89
N ALA A 376 -1.21 -7.47 2.04
CA ALA A 376 -1.17 -8.45 3.12
C ALA A 376 -1.92 -9.75 2.78
N PRO A 377 -1.53 -10.90 3.37
CA PRO A 377 -2.13 -12.20 3.08
C PRO A 377 -3.63 -12.26 3.43
N GLU A 378 -4.07 -11.62 4.51
CA GLU A 378 -5.49 -11.57 4.90
C GLU A 378 -6.34 -10.86 3.84
N VAL A 379 -5.79 -9.86 3.14
CA VAL A 379 -6.46 -9.16 2.03
C VAL A 379 -6.55 -10.07 0.80
N ILE A 380 -5.46 -10.75 0.43
CA ILE A 380 -5.45 -11.71 -0.69
C ILE A 380 -6.46 -12.84 -0.46
N LEU A 381 -6.56 -13.31 0.77
CA LEU A 381 -7.42 -14.41 1.18
C LEU A 381 -8.87 -13.97 1.48
N GLU A 382 -9.16 -12.68 1.42
CA GLU A 382 -10.47 -12.07 1.72
C GLU A 382 -11.00 -12.46 3.11
N LEU A 383 -10.12 -12.39 4.12
CA LEU A 383 -10.44 -12.69 5.51
C LEU A 383 -11.01 -11.48 6.28
N GLY A 384 -11.04 -10.31 5.65
CA GLY A 384 -11.20 -9.01 6.30
C GLY A 384 -9.83 -8.44 6.66
N TRP A 385 -9.77 -7.13 6.80
CA TRP A 385 -8.53 -6.40 7.12
C TRP A 385 -8.84 -5.22 8.06
N THR A 386 -7.84 -4.81 8.80
CA THR A 386 -7.81 -3.62 9.66
C THR A 386 -6.37 -3.09 9.66
N GLN A 387 -6.01 -2.20 10.59
CA GLN A 387 -4.69 -1.55 10.68
C GLN A 387 -3.46 -2.47 10.48
N PRO A 388 -3.43 -3.74 10.92
CA PRO A 388 -2.27 -4.61 10.67
C PRO A 388 -1.89 -4.79 9.19
N CYS A 389 -2.80 -4.57 8.23
CA CYS A 389 -2.44 -4.66 6.81
C CYS A 389 -1.43 -3.57 6.38
N ASP A 390 -1.47 -2.40 7.02
CA ASP A 390 -0.48 -1.34 6.82
C ASP A 390 0.90 -1.76 7.32
N VAL A 391 0.96 -2.44 8.47
CA VAL A 391 2.23 -2.92 9.04
C VAL A 391 2.91 -3.93 8.12
N TRP A 392 2.14 -4.83 7.49
CA TRP A 392 2.65 -5.71 6.44
C TRP A 392 3.27 -4.92 5.28
N SER A 393 2.57 -3.88 4.81
CA SER A 393 3.07 -3.01 3.74
C SER A 393 4.37 -2.32 4.14
N ILE A 394 4.50 -1.85 5.39
CA ILE A 394 5.74 -1.26 5.92
C ILE A 394 6.88 -2.28 5.90
N GLY A 395 6.65 -3.53 6.30
CA GLY A 395 7.65 -4.59 6.23
C GLY A 395 8.16 -4.82 4.80
N CYS A 396 7.26 -4.80 3.81
CA CYS A 396 7.64 -4.88 2.39
C CYS A 396 8.45 -3.66 1.94
N ILE A 397 8.07 -2.44 2.36
CA ILE A 397 8.78 -1.19 2.07
C ILE A 397 10.18 -1.23 2.66
N MET A 398 10.34 -1.58 3.94
CA MET A 398 11.65 -1.67 4.60
C MET A 398 12.57 -2.64 3.87
N PHE A 399 12.05 -3.78 3.43
CA PHE A 399 12.82 -4.72 2.63
C PHE A 399 13.25 -4.10 1.29
N GLU A 400 12.37 -3.37 0.60
CA GLU A 400 12.68 -2.74 -0.68
C GLU A 400 13.73 -1.63 -0.54
N LEU A 401 13.64 -0.79 0.49
CA LEU A 401 14.66 0.22 0.79
C LEU A 401 16.03 -0.41 1.06
N TYR A 402 16.05 -1.52 1.81
CA TYR A 402 17.26 -2.26 2.16
C TYR A 402 17.90 -2.97 0.98
N THR A 403 17.11 -3.55 0.07
CA THR A 403 17.61 -4.39 -1.02
C THR A 403 17.66 -3.71 -2.37
N GLY A 404 16.89 -2.62 -2.56
CA GLY A 404 16.69 -1.94 -3.83
C GLY A 404 15.70 -2.62 -4.76
N TYR A 405 14.96 -3.65 -4.32
CA TYR A 405 13.95 -4.33 -5.12
C TYR A 405 12.78 -4.86 -4.30
N THR A 406 11.64 -4.94 -4.92
CA THR A 406 10.37 -5.33 -4.34
C THR A 406 10.41 -6.78 -3.85
N LEU A 407 9.92 -7.05 -2.62
CA LEU A 407 9.93 -8.39 -2.00
C LEU A 407 9.06 -9.39 -2.76
N PHE A 408 7.82 -9.01 -3.13
CA PHE A 408 6.84 -9.85 -3.79
C PHE A 408 6.52 -9.34 -5.20
N GLN A 409 7.42 -9.55 -6.16
CA GLN A 409 7.25 -9.08 -7.53
C GLN A 409 6.43 -10.07 -8.35
N THR A 410 5.11 -9.89 -8.38
CA THR A 410 4.16 -10.78 -9.06
C THR A 410 2.92 -10.03 -9.56
N HIS A 411 2.20 -10.63 -10.51
CA HIS A 411 0.91 -10.14 -11.01
C HIS A 411 -0.25 -11.11 -10.69
N ASP A 412 0.04 -12.26 -10.08
CA ASP A 412 -0.96 -13.28 -9.72
C ASP A 412 -1.03 -13.50 -8.21
N ASN A 413 -2.25 -13.66 -7.66
CA ASN A 413 -2.46 -13.84 -6.23
C ASN A 413 -1.94 -15.19 -5.70
N LYS A 414 -2.06 -16.27 -6.49
CA LYS A 414 -1.61 -17.60 -6.09
C LYS A 414 -0.07 -17.67 -6.11
N GLU A 415 0.55 -17.04 -7.11
CA GLU A 415 2.00 -16.85 -7.16
C GLU A 415 2.50 -16.02 -5.98
N HIS A 416 1.77 -14.94 -5.62
CA HIS A 416 2.10 -14.11 -4.44
C HIS A 416 2.11 -14.93 -3.15
N LEU A 417 1.07 -15.75 -2.92
CA LEU A 417 1.01 -16.65 -1.77
C LEU A 417 2.17 -17.68 -1.79
N ALA A 418 2.54 -18.19 -2.95
CA ALA A 418 3.68 -19.09 -3.09
C ALA A 418 5.02 -18.41 -2.78
N MET A 419 5.19 -17.15 -3.18
CA MET A 419 6.36 -16.33 -2.78
C MET A 419 6.39 -16.13 -1.26
N MET A 420 5.24 -15.82 -0.64
CA MET A 420 5.14 -15.70 0.82
C MET A 420 5.57 -17.01 1.50
N GLU A 421 5.04 -18.16 1.10
CA GLU A 421 5.45 -19.46 1.67
C GLU A 421 6.94 -19.76 1.46
N ARG A 422 7.48 -19.37 0.33
CA ARG A 422 8.91 -19.57 0.04
C ARG A 422 9.81 -18.72 0.93
N ILE A 423 9.38 -17.49 1.24
CA ILE A 423 10.17 -16.50 1.99
C ILE A 423 9.97 -16.67 3.52
N LEU A 424 8.73 -16.78 3.96
CA LEU A 424 8.35 -16.73 5.37
C LEU A 424 8.07 -18.12 5.97
N GLY A 425 7.58 -19.04 5.17
CA GLY A 425 7.11 -20.35 5.62
C GLY A 425 5.66 -20.58 5.22
N SER A 426 5.10 -21.74 5.59
CA SER A 426 3.76 -22.12 5.17
C SER A 426 2.70 -21.20 5.76
N ILE A 427 1.69 -20.87 4.96
CA ILE A 427 0.51 -20.13 5.40
C ILE A 427 -0.19 -20.91 6.53
N PRO A 428 -0.55 -20.27 7.66
CA PRO A 428 -1.22 -20.93 8.77
C PRO A 428 -2.52 -21.63 8.33
N TYR A 429 -2.70 -22.88 8.72
CA TYR A 429 -3.88 -23.69 8.36
C TYR A 429 -5.21 -22.99 8.70
N ARG A 430 -5.26 -22.22 9.80
CA ARG A 430 -6.44 -21.45 10.20
C ARG A 430 -6.84 -20.44 9.13
N MET A 431 -5.86 -19.73 8.53
CA MET A 431 -6.09 -18.73 7.48
C MET A 431 -6.51 -19.42 6.18
N ALA A 432 -5.80 -20.47 5.77
CA ALA A 432 -6.13 -21.26 4.59
C ALA A 432 -7.56 -21.82 4.66
N LYS A 433 -7.98 -22.34 5.81
CA LYS A 433 -9.33 -22.90 6.05
C LYS A 433 -10.44 -21.83 6.02
N LYS A 434 -10.16 -20.61 6.54
CA LYS A 434 -11.14 -19.50 6.58
C LYS A 434 -11.21 -18.73 5.26
N SER A 435 -10.25 -18.94 4.35
CA SER A 435 -10.15 -18.19 3.10
C SER A 435 -11.40 -18.31 2.25
N LYS A 436 -11.91 -17.18 1.75
CA LYS A 436 -12.95 -17.12 0.72
C LYS A 436 -12.43 -17.58 -0.65
N LYS A 437 -11.12 -17.68 -0.81
CA LYS A 437 -10.42 -18.16 -2.01
C LYS A 437 -10.06 -19.64 -1.91
N SER A 438 -11.03 -20.48 -1.56
CA SER A 438 -10.84 -21.93 -1.38
C SER A 438 -10.12 -22.62 -2.55
N LYS A 439 -10.28 -22.09 -3.78
CA LYS A 439 -9.60 -22.59 -4.99
C LYS A 439 -8.05 -22.46 -4.96
N TYR A 440 -7.50 -21.71 -4.02
CA TYR A 440 -6.05 -21.61 -3.85
C TYR A 440 -5.48 -22.73 -3.00
N PHE A 441 -6.31 -23.48 -2.31
CA PHE A 441 -5.88 -24.47 -1.34
C PHE A 441 -6.45 -25.86 -1.63
N TYR A 442 -5.62 -26.89 -1.40
CA TYR A 442 -6.02 -28.28 -1.39
C TYR A 442 -5.67 -28.87 -0.01
N HIS A 443 -6.68 -29.41 0.70
CA HIS A 443 -6.53 -29.90 2.08
C HIS A 443 -5.80 -28.92 3.03
N GLY A 444 -6.07 -27.59 2.88
CA GLY A 444 -5.51 -26.55 3.73
C GLY A 444 -4.04 -26.20 3.44
N ARG A 445 -3.47 -26.71 2.36
CA ARG A 445 -2.15 -26.33 1.83
C ARG A 445 -2.32 -25.59 0.52
N LEU A 446 -1.43 -24.65 0.22
CA LEU A 446 -1.44 -23.94 -1.05
C LEU A 446 -1.28 -24.97 -2.20
N ASP A 447 -2.26 -25.00 -3.10
CA ASP A 447 -2.23 -25.82 -4.32
C ASP A 447 -1.34 -25.16 -5.36
N TRP A 448 -0.02 -25.44 -5.26
CA TRP A 448 1.02 -24.80 -6.04
C TRP A 448 1.91 -25.82 -6.74
N ASP A 449 2.06 -25.69 -8.06
CA ASP A 449 2.97 -26.54 -8.83
C ASP A 449 4.37 -25.90 -8.92
N GLU A 450 5.31 -26.43 -8.14
CA GLU A 450 6.71 -25.99 -8.12
C GLU A 450 7.46 -26.28 -9.44
N HIS A 451 6.94 -27.17 -10.29
CA HIS A 451 7.55 -27.56 -11.55
C HIS A 451 7.07 -26.71 -12.72
N SER A 452 6.01 -25.94 -12.57
CA SER A 452 5.54 -24.96 -13.53
C SER A 452 6.60 -23.89 -13.82
N SER A 453 6.41 -23.06 -14.85
CA SER A 453 7.31 -21.92 -15.12
C SER A 453 7.28 -20.91 -13.96
N ALA A 454 6.09 -20.64 -13.40
CA ALA A 454 5.91 -19.78 -12.23
C ALA A 454 6.54 -20.39 -10.98
N GLY A 455 6.38 -21.73 -10.77
CA GLY A 455 7.00 -22.43 -9.64
C GLY A 455 8.52 -22.36 -9.68
N ARG A 456 9.12 -22.56 -10.84
CA ARG A 456 10.57 -22.37 -11.04
C ARG A 456 10.99 -20.92 -10.78
N TYR A 457 10.23 -19.95 -11.28
CA TYR A 457 10.51 -18.54 -11.00
C TYR A 457 10.53 -18.25 -9.50
N VAL A 458 9.51 -18.68 -8.75
CA VAL A 458 9.45 -18.50 -7.29
C VAL A 458 10.65 -19.18 -6.60
N LYS A 459 10.98 -20.40 -7.00
CA LYS A 459 12.12 -21.16 -6.46
C LYS A 459 13.46 -20.43 -6.68
N ASP A 460 13.66 -19.89 -7.86
CA ASP A 460 14.93 -19.26 -8.26
C ASP A 460 15.09 -17.84 -7.71
N ASN A 461 13.97 -17.09 -7.56
CA ASN A 461 13.99 -15.68 -7.18
C ASN A 461 13.65 -15.41 -5.72
N CYS A 462 13.03 -16.35 -5.01
CA CYS A 462 12.67 -16.19 -3.59
C CYS A 462 13.55 -17.06 -2.68
N LYS A 463 14.03 -16.48 -1.62
CA LYS A 463 14.85 -17.14 -0.58
C LYS A 463 14.18 -16.95 0.77
N LYS A 464 14.50 -17.76 1.76
CA LYS A 464 14.08 -17.49 3.16
C LYS A 464 14.57 -16.11 3.58
N ILE A 465 13.77 -15.37 4.34
CA ILE A 465 14.03 -13.97 4.70
C ILE A 465 15.45 -13.76 5.24
N LYS A 466 15.92 -14.64 6.13
CA LYS A 466 17.27 -14.59 6.73
C LYS A 466 18.42 -14.71 5.71
N ARG A 467 18.17 -15.21 4.50
CA ARG A 467 19.19 -15.29 3.43
C ARG A 467 19.36 -13.99 2.63
N TYR A 468 18.59 -12.96 2.97
CA TYR A 468 18.75 -11.62 2.41
C TYR A 468 19.69 -10.74 3.26
N LEU A 469 20.24 -11.28 4.33
CA LEU A 469 21.26 -10.61 5.15
C LEU A 469 22.43 -10.19 4.27
N MET A 470 22.68 -8.86 4.15
CA MET A 470 23.77 -8.35 3.33
C MET A 470 25.10 -8.34 4.07
N LYS A 471 25.07 -8.16 5.38
CA LYS A 471 26.23 -8.15 6.26
C LYS A 471 25.84 -8.78 7.59
N ASP A 472 26.76 -9.54 8.20
CA ASP A 472 26.51 -10.21 9.46
C ASP A 472 26.94 -9.32 10.64
N ASP A 473 26.12 -8.31 10.93
CA ASP A 473 26.22 -7.43 12.09
C ASP A 473 24.82 -7.21 12.71
N ASP A 474 24.81 -6.56 13.87
CA ASP A 474 23.57 -6.40 14.66
C ASP A 474 22.54 -5.51 13.96
N ASP A 475 22.96 -4.47 13.25
CA ASP A 475 22.04 -3.59 12.52
C ASP A 475 21.26 -4.36 11.45
N HIS A 476 21.95 -5.21 10.68
CA HIS A 476 21.32 -6.02 9.64
C HIS A 476 20.46 -7.15 10.23
N ARG A 477 20.89 -7.73 11.37
CA ARG A 477 20.08 -8.75 12.08
C ARG A 477 18.82 -8.13 12.64
N HIS A 478 18.89 -6.96 13.31
CA HIS A 478 17.75 -6.26 13.86
C HIS A 478 16.78 -5.80 12.76
N LEU A 479 17.31 -5.35 11.61
CA LEU A 479 16.45 -5.00 10.46
C LEU A 479 15.65 -6.21 9.95
N LEU A 480 16.29 -7.36 9.76
CA LEU A 480 15.57 -8.54 9.29
C LEU A 480 14.61 -9.11 10.35
N ASP A 481 14.93 -8.98 11.64
CA ASP A 481 14.06 -9.40 12.74
C ASP A 481 12.76 -8.58 12.78
N ILE A 482 12.87 -7.25 12.69
CA ILE A 482 11.67 -6.40 12.67
C ILE A 482 10.85 -6.61 11.39
N ILE A 483 11.49 -6.79 10.23
CA ILE A 483 10.77 -7.12 8.99
C ILE A 483 10.04 -8.46 9.13
N GLU A 484 10.66 -9.48 9.72
CA GLU A 484 10.03 -10.79 9.96
C GLU A 484 8.80 -10.66 10.87
N LYS A 485 8.85 -9.83 11.92
CA LYS A 485 7.72 -9.54 12.82
C LYS A 485 6.59 -8.75 12.14
N MET A 486 6.92 -7.85 11.21
CA MET A 486 5.93 -7.12 10.40
C MET A 486 5.28 -8.01 9.34
N LEU A 487 5.98 -9.04 8.88
CA LEU A 487 5.50 -10.00 7.90
C LEU A 487 4.93 -11.27 8.55
N GLU A 488 4.43 -11.16 9.79
CA GLU A 488 3.65 -12.22 10.42
C GLU A 488 2.32 -12.43 9.70
N TYR A 489 1.98 -13.68 9.42
CA TYR A 489 0.77 -14.03 8.68
C TYR A 489 -0.51 -13.68 9.42
N ASP A 490 -0.58 -14.01 10.71
CA ASP A 490 -1.77 -13.73 11.52
C ASP A 490 -1.78 -12.25 11.91
N PRO A 491 -2.76 -11.45 11.45
CA PRO A 491 -2.82 -10.03 11.80
C PRO A 491 -2.88 -9.76 13.31
N ALA A 492 -3.37 -10.73 14.10
CA ALA A 492 -3.47 -10.58 15.56
C ALA A 492 -2.12 -10.76 16.28
N GLU A 493 -1.18 -11.49 15.66
CA GLU A 493 0.17 -11.74 16.19
C GLU A 493 1.20 -10.79 15.55
N ARG A 494 0.80 -10.06 14.50
CA ARG A 494 1.66 -9.11 13.79
C ARG A 494 1.99 -7.93 14.70
N ILE A 495 3.28 -7.55 14.77
CA ILE A 495 3.74 -6.40 15.55
C ILE A 495 2.95 -5.14 15.18
N THR A 496 2.58 -4.32 16.19
CA THR A 496 1.95 -3.01 15.96
C THR A 496 3.00 -1.94 15.66
N CYS A 497 2.58 -0.81 15.05
CA CYS A 497 3.49 0.33 14.86
C CYS A 497 4.06 0.84 16.19
N TYR A 498 3.27 0.83 17.27
CA TYR A 498 3.70 1.22 18.60
C TYR A 498 4.85 0.34 19.12
N GLU A 499 4.72 -0.98 19.01
CA GLU A 499 5.75 -1.94 19.43
C GLU A 499 6.97 -1.89 18.50
N ALA A 500 6.75 -1.71 17.19
CA ALA A 500 7.80 -1.65 16.19
C ALA A 500 8.77 -0.48 16.41
N ILE A 501 8.27 0.69 16.78
CA ILE A 501 9.09 1.87 17.11
C ILE A 501 10.03 1.59 18.29
N GLN A 502 9.64 0.70 19.21
CA GLN A 502 10.43 0.34 20.38
C GLN A 502 11.47 -0.76 20.10
N HIS A 503 11.47 -1.33 18.89
CA HIS A 503 12.39 -2.40 18.50
C HIS A 503 13.85 -1.94 18.52
N PRO A 504 14.82 -2.80 18.91
CA PRO A 504 16.26 -2.47 18.98
C PRO A 504 16.84 -1.88 17.68
N PHE A 505 16.23 -2.17 16.52
CA PHE A 505 16.62 -1.57 15.25
C PHE A 505 16.60 -0.03 15.29
N PHE A 506 15.71 0.58 16.07
CA PHE A 506 15.56 2.03 16.19
C PHE A 506 16.26 2.64 17.40
N ASP A 507 17.03 1.87 18.18
CA ASP A 507 17.72 2.43 19.37
C ASP A 507 18.78 3.47 19.01
N LYS A 508 19.32 3.42 17.79
CA LYS A 508 20.30 4.37 17.27
C LYS A 508 19.70 5.66 16.66
N ILE A 509 18.40 5.88 16.82
CA ILE A 509 17.76 7.15 16.45
C ILE A 509 18.07 8.17 17.54
N ASP A 510 18.87 9.20 17.21
CA ASP A 510 19.31 10.23 18.17
C ASP A 510 18.22 11.27 18.44
N ASN A 511 17.57 11.76 17.38
CA ASN A 511 16.49 12.76 17.43
C ASN A 511 15.12 12.06 17.32
N ARG A 512 14.54 11.73 18.49
CA ARG A 512 13.22 11.11 18.52
C ARG A 512 12.13 12.16 18.34
N LEU A 513 11.12 11.80 17.56
CA LEU A 513 9.98 12.67 17.27
C LEU A 513 8.92 12.64 18.41
N PRO A 514 8.08 13.66 18.54
CA PRO A 514 7.05 13.74 19.60
C PRO A 514 6.12 12.52 19.66
N GLY A 515 5.85 11.87 18.52
CA GLY A 515 5.04 10.66 18.44
C GLY A 515 5.73 9.38 18.92
N ASP A 516 7.03 9.41 19.25
CA ASP A 516 7.77 8.25 19.75
C ASP A 516 7.44 7.97 21.22
N PRO A 517 7.10 6.72 21.58
CA PRO A 517 6.86 6.36 23.00
C PRO A 517 8.03 6.65 23.94
N LYS A 518 9.26 6.54 23.45
CA LYS A 518 10.49 6.84 24.22
C LYS A 518 10.80 8.35 24.34
N PHE A 519 10.10 9.19 23.61
CA PHE A 519 10.30 10.65 23.65
C PHE A 519 9.84 11.26 24.98
N SER A 520 8.69 10.85 25.48
CA SER A 520 8.11 11.31 26.75
C SER A 520 8.96 10.92 27.97
N GLU A 521 9.52 9.71 27.98
CA GLU A 521 10.40 9.25 29.06
C GLU A 521 11.67 10.10 29.20
N LYS A 522 12.26 10.56 28.10
CA LYS A 522 13.43 11.44 28.11
C LYS A 522 13.10 12.81 28.74
N ARG A 523 11.92 13.33 28.48
CA ARG A 523 11.45 14.62 28.99
C ARG A 523 11.16 14.58 30.49
N GLU A 524 10.54 13.50 30.98
CA GLU A 524 10.30 13.29 32.41
C GLU A 524 11.58 13.12 33.20
N ARG A 525 12.56 12.36 32.68
CA ARG A 525 13.89 12.20 33.30
C ARG A 525 14.67 13.51 33.36
N SER A 526 14.58 14.37 32.33
CA SER A 526 15.24 15.68 32.34
C SER A 526 14.62 16.66 33.36
N HIS A 527 13.31 16.58 33.58
CA HIS A 527 12.62 17.39 34.62
C HIS A 527 12.87 16.89 36.03
N SER A 528 13.16 15.59 36.22
CA SER A 528 13.46 15.04 37.54
C SER A 528 14.90 15.30 38.00
N LEU A 529 15.81 15.61 37.07
CA LEU A 529 17.22 15.94 37.37
C LEU A 529 17.45 17.46 37.63
N SER A 530 16.43 18.28 37.38
CA SER A 530 16.49 19.73 37.58
C SER A 530 15.74 20.24 38.84
N ARG A 531 15.45 19.34 39.80
CA ARG A 531 14.89 19.68 41.12
C ARG A 531 15.86 19.42 42.25
#